data_22bcb10a8f14775018bebd5514c558ea
#
_entry.id   22bcb10a8f14775018bebd5514c558ea
#
_cell.length_a   1.000
_cell.length_b   1.000
_cell.length_c   1.000
_cell.angle_alpha   90.00
_cell.angle_beta   90.00
_cell.angle_gamma   90.00
#
_symmetry.space_group_name_H-M   'P 1'
#
loop_
_entity.id
_entity.type
_entity.pdbx_description
1 polymer ?
#
loop_
_entity_poly.entity_id
_entity_poly.type
_entity_poly.pdbx_seq_one_letter_code
_entity_poly.pdbx_strand_id
1 'polypeptide(L)'
;MNPAAPTATLPSTQQRRLALILFNVCVGQFIVGLDQRALLVALPTLTQTFNTSLTTIQWVLLIYDLLLIGTVITVGRLGDLFGRRRFYASGFLIFVLSSALCGIAQTAAQIILFRGLQAIGGAMISANGRAIASVAFPASQRGKAMGFASMAFHVGFLTGPTLGGFLIDTIGWRWIFFINLPIGIWGAYLALRLLEESKEEVKGVSVDFPGAILLMLTCSLFIFAMNEMPHVGWRDPLVSGTLILSALALALFVFVELRSAMPILSFSLFRIRLFTASMFSLFFITSTQSAISFLMPFYLQDVLRFSPTQMGWIIIANSAVIVLVAPIAGWLSDRMGSRLLCTIGSAIIVIGQFFIASLPIDASIWRIIAPLLLIGLGWAIFNSPNQSAILGSVPRDEVGTASGMNTTTARTGGAMGVALSATLFTYGLSAAGMSRAQIESPQSWGDAPEIFVHSFNHTVHVVNFFTILSVLFSVVRGPRREIRQR
;
A
#
# COMPACT_ATOMS: atom_id res chain seq x y z
N MET A 1 34.15 32.65 13.50
CA MET A 1 34.09 31.65 12.43
C MET A 1 35.01 30.49 12.79
N ASN A 2 34.45 29.40 13.29
CA ASN A 2 35.21 28.19 13.61
C ASN A 2 35.31 27.38 12.32
N PRO A 3 36.49 26.95 11.84
CA PRO A 3 36.59 26.15 10.63
C PRO A 3 35.93 24.80 10.89
N ALA A 4 35.05 24.41 9.99
CA ALA A 4 34.39 23.07 9.98
C ALA A 4 35.47 22.00 10.08
N ALA A 5 35.37 21.16 11.10
CA ALA A 5 36.23 19.97 11.24
C ALA A 5 36.17 19.11 9.96
N PRO A 6 37.31 18.64 9.46
CA PRO A 6 37.34 17.83 8.25
C PRO A 6 36.50 16.56 8.48
N THR A 7 35.54 16.32 7.61
CA THR A 7 34.75 15.07 7.56
C THR A 7 35.72 13.91 7.34
N ALA A 8 36.04 13.19 8.42
CA ALA A 8 36.91 12.03 8.36
C ALA A 8 36.29 11.01 7.35
N THR A 9 36.98 10.80 6.25
CA THR A 9 36.60 9.79 5.27
C THR A 9 36.74 8.42 5.93
N LEU A 10 35.66 7.66 6.01
CA LEU A 10 35.65 6.30 6.56
C LEU A 10 36.64 5.42 5.78
N PRO A 11 37.35 4.46 6.41
CA PRO A 11 38.22 3.50 5.75
C PRO A 11 37.48 2.77 4.61
N SER A 12 38.14 2.49 3.51
CA SER A 12 37.54 1.89 2.31
C SER A 12 36.84 0.55 2.58
N THR A 13 37.31 -0.23 3.53
CA THR A 13 36.68 -1.47 4.00
C THR A 13 35.34 -1.22 4.69
N GLN A 14 35.27 -0.19 5.48
CA GLN A 14 34.03 0.20 6.19
C GLN A 14 33.01 0.79 5.21
N GLN A 15 33.43 1.58 4.23
CA GLN A 15 32.56 2.08 3.16
C GLN A 15 31.96 0.94 2.35
N ARG A 16 32.77 -0.05 1.96
CA ARG A 16 32.33 -1.25 1.23
C ARG A 16 31.29 -2.04 2.04
N ARG A 17 31.53 -2.21 3.35
CA ARG A 17 30.57 -2.89 4.23
C ARG A 17 29.23 -2.15 4.32
N LEU A 18 29.23 -0.84 4.50
CA LEU A 18 28.03 -0.01 4.53
C LEU A 18 27.26 -0.08 3.20
N ALA A 19 27.96 -0.07 2.07
CA ALA A 19 27.35 -0.23 0.75
C ALA A 19 26.66 -1.59 0.60
N LEU A 20 27.27 -2.69 1.08
CA LEU A 20 26.67 -4.02 1.05
C LEU A 20 25.46 -4.14 1.97
N ILE A 21 25.49 -3.52 3.15
CA ILE A 21 24.34 -3.45 4.06
C ILE A 21 23.19 -2.73 3.38
N LEU A 22 23.46 -1.55 2.79
CA LEU A 22 22.45 -0.77 2.07
C LEU A 22 21.87 -1.55 0.89
N PHE A 23 22.73 -2.21 0.13
CA PHE A 23 22.31 -3.05 -0.99
C PHE A 23 21.35 -4.16 -0.52
N ASN A 24 21.67 -4.87 0.57
CA ASN A 24 20.79 -5.89 1.13
C ASN A 24 19.41 -5.31 1.58
N VAL A 25 19.42 -4.13 2.22
CA VAL A 25 18.17 -3.43 2.57
C VAL A 25 17.39 -3.05 1.32
N CYS A 26 18.05 -2.56 0.28
CA CYS A 26 17.41 -2.24 -1.00
C CYS A 26 16.80 -3.49 -1.66
N VAL A 27 17.47 -4.64 -1.62
CA VAL A 27 16.92 -5.92 -2.11
C VAL A 27 15.64 -6.28 -1.36
N GLY A 28 15.62 -6.15 -0.03
CA GLY A 28 14.43 -6.41 0.77
C GLY A 28 13.27 -5.46 0.45
N GLN A 29 13.53 -4.17 0.28
CA GLN A 29 12.50 -3.21 -0.09
C GLN A 29 11.99 -3.42 -1.53
N PHE A 30 12.89 -3.74 -2.46
CA PHE A 30 12.55 -4.04 -3.84
C PHE A 30 11.61 -5.23 -3.97
N ILE A 31 11.94 -6.36 -3.32
CA ILE A 31 11.13 -7.58 -3.42
C ILE A 31 9.71 -7.37 -2.86
N VAL A 32 9.58 -6.62 -1.75
CA VAL A 32 8.29 -6.29 -1.17
C VAL A 32 7.48 -5.38 -2.11
N GLY A 33 8.11 -4.39 -2.73
CA GLY A 33 7.45 -3.50 -3.70
C GLY A 33 7.03 -4.24 -4.97
N LEU A 34 7.90 -5.10 -5.50
CA LEU A 34 7.65 -5.93 -6.68
C LEU A 34 6.43 -6.85 -6.48
N ASP A 35 6.44 -7.60 -5.38
CA ASP A 35 5.40 -8.58 -5.05
C ASP A 35 4.01 -7.93 -4.93
N GLN A 36 3.93 -6.76 -4.30
CA GLN A 36 2.66 -6.05 -4.12
C GLN A 36 2.00 -5.64 -5.45
N ARG A 37 2.79 -5.27 -6.45
CA ARG A 37 2.26 -4.73 -7.72
C ARG A 37 2.17 -5.75 -8.84
N ALA A 38 3.06 -6.73 -8.88
CA ALA A 38 2.98 -7.82 -9.85
C ALA A 38 1.65 -8.60 -9.73
N LEU A 39 1.15 -8.75 -8.51
CA LEU A 39 -0.09 -9.45 -8.23
C LEU A 39 -1.34 -8.76 -8.79
N LEU A 40 -1.36 -7.43 -8.88
CA LEU A 40 -2.53 -6.70 -9.43
C LEU A 40 -2.86 -7.12 -10.86
N VAL A 41 -1.84 -7.33 -11.68
CA VAL A 41 -2.02 -7.77 -13.09
C VAL A 41 -2.46 -9.23 -13.14
N ALA A 42 -2.17 -10.02 -12.11
CA ALA A 42 -2.57 -11.42 -12.03
C ALA A 42 -4.03 -11.65 -11.60
N LEU A 43 -4.69 -10.64 -10.99
CA LEU A 43 -6.02 -10.82 -10.40
C LEU A 43 -7.05 -11.41 -11.36
N PRO A 44 -7.23 -10.90 -12.59
CA PRO A 44 -8.18 -11.48 -13.53
C PRO A 44 -7.82 -12.94 -13.87
N THR A 45 -6.54 -13.23 -14.12
CA THR A 45 -6.06 -14.58 -14.41
C THR A 45 -6.29 -15.54 -13.23
N LEU A 46 -6.06 -15.08 -11.99
CA LEU A 46 -6.31 -15.86 -10.77
C LEU A 46 -7.81 -16.12 -10.58
N THR A 47 -8.65 -15.12 -10.84
CA THR A 47 -10.10 -15.23 -10.75
C THR A 47 -10.62 -16.29 -11.72
N GLN A 48 -10.14 -16.28 -12.95
CA GLN A 48 -10.46 -17.31 -13.96
C GLN A 48 -9.88 -18.69 -13.59
N THR A 49 -8.60 -18.76 -13.17
CA THR A 49 -7.92 -20.02 -12.83
C THR A 49 -8.61 -20.75 -11.68
N PHE A 50 -9.02 -20.04 -10.64
CA PHE A 50 -9.66 -20.62 -9.46
C PHE A 50 -11.20 -20.66 -9.59
N ASN A 51 -11.76 -20.17 -10.70
CA ASN A 51 -13.20 -20.03 -10.91
C ASN A 51 -13.91 -19.45 -9.68
N THR A 52 -13.47 -18.27 -9.25
CA THR A 52 -13.91 -17.64 -8.02
C THR A 52 -14.44 -16.21 -8.26
N SER A 53 -15.18 -15.68 -7.30
CA SER A 53 -15.76 -14.34 -7.38
C SER A 53 -14.72 -13.22 -7.17
N LEU A 54 -15.06 -12.01 -7.64
CA LEU A 54 -14.28 -10.79 -7.38
C LEU A 54 -14.14 -10.52 -5.88
N THR A 55 -15.22 -10.75 -5.13
CA THR A 55 -15.26 -10.57 -3.67
C THR A 55 -14.35 -11.55 -2.93
N THR A 56 -14.12 -12.73 -3.49
CA THR A 56 -13.16 -13.70 -2.93
C THR A 56 -11.73 -13.35 -3.31
N ILE A 57 -11.46 -13.07 -4.61
CA ILE A 57 -10.08 -12.87 -5.07
C ILE A 57 -9.45 -11.58 -4.51
N GLN A 58 -10.22 -10.53 -4.20
CA GLN A 58 -9.72 -9.33 -3.57
C GLN A 58 -9.01 -9.61 -2.23
N TRP A 59 -9.42 -10.69 -1.51
CA TRP A 59 -8.79 -11.09 -0.25
C TRP A 59 -7.30 -11.44 -0.40
N VAL A 60 -6.85 -11.80 -1.60
CA VAL A 60 -5.43 -12.03 -1.89
C VAL A 60 -4.61 -10.75 -1.69
N LEU A 61 -5.21 -9.57 -1.95
CA LEU A 61 -4.60 -8.27 -1.66
C LEU A 61 -4.88 -7.83 -0.22
N LEU A 62 -6.15 -7.91 0.19
CA LEU A 62 -6.62 -7.38 1.47
C LEU A 62 -5.94 -8.04 2.66
N ILE A 63 -5.80 -9.37 2.67
CA ILE A 63 -5.18 -10.09 3.79
C ILE A 63 -3.72 -9.65 4.00
N TYR A 64 -3.01 -9.38 2.90
CA TYR A 64 -1.65 -8.88 2.95
C TYR A 64 -1.58 -7.51 3.61
N ASP A 65 -2.41 -6.56 3.17
CA ASP A 65 -2.43 -5.21 3.73
C ASP A 65 -2.94 -5.18 5.19
N LEU A 66 -3.98 -5.96 5.51
CA LEU A 66 -4.53 -6.05 6.87
C LEU A 66 -3.50 -6.60 7.88
N LEU A 67 -2.83 -7.69 7.52
CA LEU A 67 -1.79 -8.26 8.39
C LEU A 67 -0.57 -7.34 8.48
N LEU A 68 -0.23 -6.63 7.40
CA LEU A 68 0.85 -5.67 7.42
C LEU A 68 0.54 -4.48 8.34
N ILE A 69 -0.71 -3.97 8.32
CA ILE A 69 -1.19 -2.93 9.26
C ILE A 69 -1.02 -3.39 10.71
N GLY A 70 -1.50 -4.58 11.04
CA GLY A 70 -1.47 -5.11 12.40
C GLY A 70 -0.08 -5.52 12.89
N THR A 71 0.84 -5.87 11.99
CA THR A 71 2.11 -6.50 12.40
C THR A 71 3.35 -5.63 12.24
N VAL A 72 3.36 -4.63 11.34
CA VAL A 72 4.59 -3.90 10.99
C VAL A 72 5.26 -3.22 12.18
N ILE A 73 4.50 -2.61 13.08
CA ILE A 73 5.02 -1.92 14.27
C ILE A 73 5.51 -2.94 15.29
N THR A 74 4.67 -3.95 15.54
CA THR A 74 4.97 -5.08 16.44
C THR A 74 6.26 -5.79 16.05
N VAL A 75 6.38 -6.14 14.77
CA VAL A 75 7.54 -6.90 14.25
C VAL A 75 8.81 -6.04 14.24
N GLY A 76 8.69 -4.74 14.03
CA GLY A 76 9.82 -3.81 14.20
C GLY A 76 10.37 -3.85 15.63
N ARG A 77 9.50 -3.78 16.63
CA ARG A 77 9.89 -3.84 18.04
C ARG A 77 10.39 -5.21 18.49
N LEU A 78 9.78 -6.28 18.00
CA LEU A 78 10.30 -7.63 18.27
C LEU A 78 11.72 -7.78 17.71
N GLY A 79 12.02 -7.15 16.55
CA GLY A 79 13.37 -7.09 16.01
C GLY A 79 14.36 -6.36 16.94
N ASP A 80 13.92 -5.29 17.62
CA ASP A 80 14.75 -4.57 18.59
C ASP A 80 15.06 -5.42 19.83
N LEU A 81 14.08 -6.20 20.31
CA LEU A 81 14.21 -7.06 21.49
C LEU A 81 15.01 -8.35 21.22
N PHE A 82 14.71 -9.05 20.12
CA PHE A 82 15.28 -10.36 19.82
C PHE A 82 16.49 -10.31 18.89
N GLY A 83 16.81 -9.14 18.35
CA GLY A 83 17.94 -8.91 17.44
C GLY A 83 17.49 -8.70 15.99
N ARG A 84 17.76 -7.50 15.47
CA ARG A 84 17.34 -7.06 14.14
C ARG A 84 17.84 -7.94 13.01
N ARG A 85 19.08 -8.44 13.10
CA ARG A 85 19.68 -9.33 12.09
C ARG A 85 18.86 -10.62 11.91
N ARG A 86 18.60 -11.33 13.01
CA ARG A 86 17.87 -12.60 12.98
C ARG A 86 16.43 -12.40 12.52
N PHE A 87 15.77 -11.37 13.03
CA PHE A 87 14.40 -11.03 12.63
C PHE A 87 14.31 -10.65 11.15
N TYR A 88 15.26 -9.87 10.63
CA TYR A 88 15.30 -9.49 9.24
C TYR A 88 15.55 -10.70 8.31
N ALA A 89 16.51 -11.56 8.67
CA ALA A 89 16.80 -12.78 7.92
C ALA A 89 15.64 -13.78 7.94
N SER A 90 15.01 -13.99 9.13
CA SER A 90 13.82 -14.85 9.21
C SER A 90 12.64 -14.27 8.44
N GLY A 91 12.51 -12.94 8.36
CA GLY A 91 11.54 -12.27 7.51
C GLY A 91 11.67 -12.66 6.03
N PHE A 92 12.88 -12.69 5.50
CA PHE A 92 13.14 -13.20 4.13
C PHE A 92 12.76 -14.68 3.99
N LEU A 93 13.11 -15.52 4.97
CA LEU A 93 12.79 -16.95 4.90
C LEU A 93 11.27 -17.19 4.92
N ILE A 94 10.54 -16.50 5.81
CA ILE A 94 9.08 -16.58 5.86
C ILE A 94 8.48 -16.09 4.53
N PHE A 95 8.96 -14.96 4.01
CA PHE A 95 8.49 -14.41 2.75
C PHE A 95 8.72 -15.37 1.58
N VAL A 96 9.90 -15.98 1.48
CA VAL A 96 10.25 -16.96 0.43
C VAL A 96 9.41 -18.23 0.53
N LEU A 97 9.29 -18.80 1.74
CA LEU A 97 8.50 -20.01 1.97
C LEU A 97 7.03 -19.77 1.64
N SER A 98 6.48 -18.65 2.11
CA SER A 98 5.08 -18.29 1.80
C SER A 98 4.89 -18.00 0.31
N SER A 99 5.88 -17.39 -0.35
CA SER A 99 5.86 -17.16 -1.80
C SER A 99 5.87 -18.50 -2.56
N ALA A 100 6.70 -19.46 -2.15
CA ALA A 100 6.70 -20.81 -2.72
C ALA A 100 5.33 -21.48 -2.56
N LEU A 101 4.72 -21.38 -1.37
CA LEU A 101 3.38 -21.89 -1.10
C LEU A 101 2.31 -21.21 -1.98
N CYS A 102 2.38 -19.88 -2.16
CA CYS A 102 1.50 -19.18 -3.11
C CYS A 102 1.66 -19.71 -4.53
N GLY A 103 2.89 -19.98 -4.98
CA GLY A 103 3.16 -20.51 -6.32
C GLY A 103 2.62 -21.91 -6.57
N ILE A 104 2.45 -22.75 -5.54
CA ILE A 104 1.89 -24.08 -5.63
C ILE A 104 0.41 -24.17 -5.24
N ALA A 105 -0.22 -23.04 -4.87
CA ALA A 105 -1.62 -23.00 -4.47
C ALA A 105 -2.55 -23.53 -5.57
N GLN A 106 -3.56 -24.30 -5.16
CA GLN A 106 -4.56 -24.91 -6.05
C GLN A 106 -5.96 -24.33 -5.87
N THR A 107 -6.17 -23.55 -4.79
CA THR A 107 -7.45 -22.91 -4.49
C THR A 107 -7.26 -21.45 -4.06
N ALA A 108 -8.31 -20.64 -4.23
CA ALA A 108 -8.32 -19.24 -3.76
C ALA A 108 -8.08 -19.16 -2.25
N ALA A 109 -8.65 -20.07 -1.46
CA ALA A 109 -8.45 -20.08 -0.01
C ALA A 109 -6.98 -20.33 0.38
N GLN A 110 -6.29 -21.24 -0.32
CA GLN A 110 -4.87 -21.51 -0.08
C GLN A 110 -4.01 -20.28 -0.39
N ILE A 111 -4.22 -19.63 -1.54
CA ILE A 111 -3.42 -18.47 -1.90
C ILE A 111 -3.67 -17.30 -0.93
N ILE A 112 -4.92 -17.09 -0.47
CA ILE A 112 -5.26 -16.08 0.55
C ILE A 112 -4.51 -16.36 1.86
N LEU A 113 -4.54 -17.60 2.35
CA LEU A 113 -3.83 -18.01 3.58
C LEU A 113 -2.32 -17.78 3.46
N PHE A 114 -1.72 -18.22 2.35
CA PHE A 114 -0.28 -18.09 2.13
C PHE A 114 0.16 -16.64 1.93
N ARG A 115 -0.71 -15.80 1.34
CA ARG A 115 -0.50 -14.34 1.29
C ARG A 115 -0.49 -13.71 2.68
N GLY A 116 -1.33 -14.20 3.58
CA GLY A 116 -1.28 -13.77 4.99
C GLY A 116 0.08 -14.07 5.64
N LEU A 117 0.60 -15.27 5.46
CA LEU A 117 1.94 -15.62 5.95
C LEU A 117 3.03 -14.76 5.31
N GLN A 118 2.92 -14.51 4.00
CA GLN A 118 3.87 -13.69 3.25
C GLN A 118 3.87 -12.23 3.75
N ALA A 119 2.72 -11.69 4.16
CA ALA A 119 2.61 -10.36 4.74
C ALA A 119 3.43 -10.21 6.02
N ILE A 120 3.45 -11.23 6.88
CA ILE A 120 4.28 -11.24 8.10
C ILE A 120 5.77 -11.14 7.71
N GLY A 121 6.23 -11.95 6.77
CA GLY A 121 7.60 -11.87 6.25
C GLY A 121 7.92 -10.49 5.65
N GLY A 122 7.01 -9.94 4.86
CA GLY A 122 7.11 -8.59 4.27
C GLY A 122 7.19 -7.47 5.32
N ALA A 123 6.40 -7.59 6.41
CA ALA A 123 6.46 -6.67 7.54
C ALA A 123 7.83 -6.73 8.25
N MET A 124 8.35 -7.96 8.49
CA MET A 124 9.67 -8.16 9.09
C MET A 124 10.79 -7.55 8.24
N ILE A 125 10.77 -7.74 6.93
CA ILE A 125 11.73 -7.15 5.99
C ILE A 125 11.61 -5.62 6.00
N SER A 126 10.40 -5.08 5.86
CA SER A 126 10.19 -3.64 5.69
C SER A 126 10.52 -2.85 6.95
N ALA A 127 10.09 -3.32 8.13
CA ALA A 127 10.34 -2.64 9.40
C ALA A 127 11.82 -2.71 9.80
N ASN A 128 12.36 -3.92 9.86
CA ASN A 128 13.74 -4.12 10.33
C ASN A 128 14.78 -3.62 9.32
N GLY A 129 14.52 -3.73 8.00
CA GLY A 129 15.43 -3.20 6.97
C GLY A 129 15.66 -1.70 7.11
N ARG A 130 14.61 -0.92 7.33
CA ARG A 130 14.73 0.52 7.59
C ARG A 130 15.46 0.83 8.90
N ALA A 131 15.16 0.07 9.96
CA ALA A 131 15.84 0.22 11.25
C ALA A 131 17.35 -0.10 11.12
N ILE A 132 17.72 -1.18 10.43
CA ILE A 132 19.10 -1.54 10.14
C ILE A 132 19.82 -0.42 9.38
N ALA A 133 19.20 0.12 8.31
CA ALA A 133 19.78 1.23 7.57
C ALA A 133 20.01 2.47 8.45
N SER A 134 19.05 2.78 9.33
CA SER A 134 19.15 3.96 10.21
C SER A 134 20.25 3.84 11.27
N VAL A 135 20.55 2.63 11.75
CA VAL A 135 21.57 2.38 12.78
C VAL A 135 22.95 2.21 12.16
N ALA A 136 23.07 1.53 11.01
CA ALA A 136 24.35 1.27 10.35
C ALA A 136 25.01 2.58 9.84
N PHE A 137 24.23 3.56 9.40
CA PHE A 137 24.75 4.78 8.80
C PHE A 137 24.93 5.93 9.80
N PRO A 138 26.04 6.71 9.69
CA PRO A 138 26.23 7.94 10.46
C PRO A 138 25.04 8.91 10.26
N ALA A 139 24.75 9.74 11.25
CA ALA A 139 23.62 10.68 11.22
C ALA A 139 23.57 11.54 9.94
N SER A 140 24.74 11.97 9.43
CA SER A 140 24.87 12.76 8.20
C SER A 140 24.50 12.00 6.91
N GLN A 141 24.50 10.66 6.93
CA GLN A 141 24.22 9.81 5.75
C GLN A 141 22.92 9.01 5.87
N ARG A 142 22.25 9.02 7.03
CA ARG A 142 20.99 8.29 7.26
C ARG A 142 19.89 8.64 6.26
N GLY A 143 19.71 9.92 5.99
CA GLY A 143 18.73 10.40 5.01
C GLY A 143 18.98 9.82 3.61
N LYS A 144 20.25 9.77 3.19
CA LYS A 144 20.66 9.16 1.91
C LYS A 144 20.36 7.66 1.87
N ALA A 145 20.70 6.92 2.94
CA ALA A 145 20.44 5.49 3.03
C ALA A 145 18.94 5.16 2.99
N MET A 146 18.12 5.92 3.74
CA MET A 146 16.66 5.79 3.74
C MET A 146 16.06 6.15 2.37
N GLY A 147 16.61 7.15 1.70
CA GLY A 147 16.23 7.52 0.33
C GLY A 147 16.46 6.39 -0.67
N PHE A 148 17.62 5.73 -0.62
CA PHE A 148 17.90 4.56 -1.47
C PHE A 148 16.99 3.38 -1.17
N ALA A 149 16.69 3.10 0.10
CA ALA A 149 15.76 2.05 0.49
C ALA A 149 14.33 2.34 -0.03
N SER A 150 13.87 3.58 0.09
CA SER A 150 12.58 3.99 -0.48
C SER A 150 12.57 3.92 -2.00
N MET A 151 13.63 4.36 -2.66
CA MET A 151 13.78 4.27 -4.11
C MET A 151 13.70 2.82 -4.58
N ALA A 152 14.39 1.89 -3.91
CA ALA A 152 14.36 0.47 -4.24
C ALA A 152 12.94 -0.12 -4.15
N PHE A 153 12.17 0.24 -3.10
CA PHE A 153 10.76 -0.14 -2.99
C PHE A 153 9.95 0.36 -4.19
N HIS A 154 10.10 1.64 -4.56
CA HIS A 154 9.34 2.22 -5.67
C HIS A 154 9.78 1.67 -7.03
N VAL A 155 11.05 1.30 -7.21
CA VAL A 155 11.51 0.60 -8.43
C VAL A 155 10.85 -0.77 -8.53
N GLY A 156 10.80 -1.55 -7.45
CA GLY A 156 10.06 -2.82 -7.42
C GLY A 156 8.57 -2.63 -7.73
N PHE A 157 7.97 -1.63 -7.09
CA PHE A 157 6.57 -1.26 -7.28
C PHE A 157 6.26 -0.83 -8.73
N LEU A 158 7.19 -0.12 -9.38
CA LEU A 158 7.09 0.32 -10.77
C LEU A 158 7.23 -0.85 -11.75
N THR A 159 8.21 -1.74 -11.51
CA THR A 159 8.52 -2.86 -12.41
C THR A 159 7.53 -4.02 -12.25
N GLY A 160 6.83 -4.09 -11.11
CA GLY A 160 5.90 -5.18 -10.76
C GLY A 160 4.88 -5.51 -11.85
N PRO A 161 4.06 -4.56 -12.32
CA PRO A 161 3.04 -4.83 -13.32
C PRO A 161 3.60 -5.35 -14.65
N THR A 162 4.68 -4.77 -15.14
CA THR A 162 5.29 -5.16 -16.41
C THR A 162 5.94 -6.55 -16.32
N LEU A 163 6.73 -6.78 -15.26
CA LEU A 163 7.36 -8.07 -15.02
C LEU A 163 6.31 -9.14 -14.72
N GLY A 164 5.31 -8.81 -13.90
CA GLY A 164 4.20 -9.71 -13.60
C GLY A 164 3.42 -10.09 -14.84
N GLY A 165 3.06 -9.13 -15.69
CA GLY A 165 2.39 -9.38 -16.96
C GLY A 165 3.20 -10.27 -17.89
N PHE A 166 4.50 -9.98 -18.06
CA PHE A 166 5.41 -10.79 -18.87
C PHE A 166 5.51 -12.23 -18.35
N LEU A 167 5.65 -12.42 -17.04
CA LEU A 167 5.71 -13.77 -16.44
C LEU A 167 4.40 -14.54 -16.65
N ILE A 168 3.24 -13.88 -16.52
CA ILE A 168 1.93 -14.52 -16.73
C ILE A 168 1.81 -15.04 -18.16
N ASP A 169 2.15 -14.21 -19.14
CA ASP A 169 2.00 -14.54 -20.55
C ASP A 169 2.98 -15.63 -21.03
N THR A 170 4.21 -15.66 -20.47
CA THR A 170 5.27 -16.56 -20.96
C THR A 170 5.31 -17.90 -20.25
N ILE A 171 5.27 -17.89 -18.92
CA ILE A 171 5.51 -19.09 -18.09
C ILE A 171 4.40 -19.32 -17.03
N GLY A 172 3.41 -18.43 -16.97
CA GLY A 172 2.25 -18.53 -16.12
C GLY A 172 2.33 -17.76 -14.79
N TRP A 173 1.16 -17.48 -14.20
CA TRP A 173 1.00 -16.64 -13.01
C TRP A 173 1.78 -17.12 -11.77
N ARG A 174 2.04 -18.41 -11.67
CA ARG A 174 2.78 -18.99 -10.53
C ARG A 174 4.18 -18.42 -10.39
N TRP A 175 4.80 -18.02 -11.49
CA TRP A 175 6.14 -17.47 -11.51
C TRP A 175 6.25 -16.06 -10.92
N ILE A 176 5.14 -15.34 -10.77
CA ILE A 176 5.11 -14.09 -9.99
C ILE A 176 5.60 -14.33 -8.55
N PHE A 177 5.27 -15.50 -8.01
CA PHE A 177 5.69 -15.89 -6.67
C PHE A 177 7.06 -16.55 -6.67
N PHE A 178 7.36 -17.43 -7.63
CA PHE A 178 8.63 -18.14 -7.67
C PHE A 178 9.83 -17.22 -7.94
N ILE A 179 9.67 -16.08 -8.62
CA ILE A 179 10.74 -15.11 -8.82
C ILE A 179 11.26 -14.51 -7.50
N ASN A 180 10.45 -14.51 -6.47
CA ASN A 180 10.82 -14.06 -5.14
C ASN A 180 11.81 -14.99 -4.43
N LEU A 181 11.85 -16.28 -4.82
CA LEU A 181 12.66 -17.29 -4.14
C LEU A 181 14.16 -17.01 -4.25
N PRO A 182 14.75 -16.91 -5.46
CA PRO A 182 16.19 -16.66 -5.57
C PRO A 182 16.58 -15.32 -4.93
N ILE A 183 15.77 -14.28 -5.10
CA ILE A 183 16.05 -12.94 -4.56
C ILE A 183 16.02 -12.97 -3.03
N GLY A 184 14.98 -13.60 -2.45
CA GLY A 184 14.81 -13.62 -1.00
C GLY A 184 15.80 -14.57 -0.29
N ILE A 185 16.14 -15.73 -0.88
CA ILE A 185 17.17 -16.63 -0.35
C ILE A 185 18.50 -15.90 -0.30
N TRP A 186 18.86 -15.21 -1.38
CA TRP A 186 20.09 -14.43 -1.44
C TRP A 186 20.08 -13.27 -0.45
N GLY A 187 18.94 -12.57 -0.31
CA GLY A 187 18.73 -11.53 0.70
C GLY A 187 18.92 -12.05 2.13
N ALA A 188 18.35 -13.21 2.46
CA ALA A 188 18.53 -13.87 3.76
C ALA A 188 20.01 -14.25 4.02
N TYR A 189 20.67 -14.83 3.02
CA TYR A 189 22.09 -15.18 3.11
C TYR A 189 22.96 -13.95 3.37
N LEU A 190 22.77 -12.87 2.60
CA LEU A 190 23.50 -11.63 2.80
C LEU A 190 23.21 -11.01 4.18
N ALA A 191 21.95 -11.02 4.63
CA ALA A 191 21.59 -10.53 5.95
C ALA A 191 22.36 -11.26 7.06
N LEU A 192 22.43 -12.59 7.00
CA LEU A 192 23.16 -13.40 7.97
C LEU A 192 24.69 -13.24 7.91
N ARG A 193 25.23 -12.84 6.76
CA ARG A 193 26.68 -12.67 6.58
C ARG A 193 27.20 -11.26 6.89
N LEU A 194 26.41 -10.24 6.53
CA LEU A 194 26.86 -8.84 6.56
C LEU A 194 26.42 -8.07 7.79
N LEU A 195 25.24 -8.42 8.35
CA LEU A 195 24.68 -7.68 9.48
C LEU A 195 25.27 -8.14 10.79
N GLU A 196 25.54 -7.20 11.68
CA GLU A 196 25.85 -7.47 13.07
C GLU A 196 24.56 -7.58 13.88
N GLU A 197 24.58 -8.42 14.89
CA GLU A 197 23.44 -8.51 15.82
C GLU A 197 23.43 -7.25 16.70
N SER A 198 22.38 -6.48 16.57
CA SER A 198 22.15 -5.33 17.44
C SER A 198 20.91 -5.62 18.29
N LYS A 199 21.14 -5.88 19.57
CA LYS A 199 20.09 -5.88 20.58
C LYS A 199 20.17 -4.54 21.29
N GLU A 200 19.11 -3.76 21.23
CA GLU A 200 18.99 -2.62 22.13
C GLU A 200 18.50 -3.15 23.48
N GLU A 201 19.22 -2.79 24.56
CA GLU A 201 18.69 -2.96 25.92
C GLU A 201 17.57 -1.93 26.16
N VAL A 202 16.43 -2.13 25.49
CA VAL A 202 15.31 -1.23 25.63
C VAL A 202 14.50 -1.64 26.86
N LYS A 203 14.84 -1.04 28.00
CA LYS A 203 14.04 -1.19 29.23
C LYS A 203 12.69 -0.49 29.01
N GLY A 204 11.58 -1.21 29.20
CA GLY A 204 10.23 -0.64 29.29
C GLY A 204 9.47 -0.43 27.97
N VAL A 205 9.85 -1.08 26.88
CA VAL A 205 9.10 -1.00 25.62
C VAL A 205 7.91 -1.93 25.67
N SER A 206 6.71 -1.38 25.82
CA SER A 206 5.46 -2.11 25.59
C SER A 206 5.11 -2.08 24.11
N VAL A 207 4.66 -3.20 23.58
CA VAL A 207 4.10 -3.32 22.22
C VAL A 207 2.58 -3.31 22.36
N ASP A 208 1.90 -2.45 21.60
CA ASP A 208 0.45 -2.40 21.59
C ASP A 208 -0.14 -3.53 20.71
N PHE A 209 0.02 -4.79 21.19
CA PHE A 209 -0.62 -5.94 20.54
C PHE A 209 -2.15 -5.85 20.53
N PRO A 210 -2.82 -5.45 21.63
CA PRO A 210 -4.27 -5.30 21.64
C PRO A 210 -4.77 -4.29 20.60
N GLY A 211 -4.14 -3.12 20.50
CA GLY A 211 -4.49 -2.11 19.50
C GLY A 211 -4.32 -2.64 18.07
N ALA A 212 -3.20 -3.31 17.76
CA ALA A 212 -2.95 -3.89 16.45
C ALA A 212 -4.01 -4.94 16.05
N ILE A 213 -4.35 -5.85 16.97
CA ILE A 213 -5.36 -6.89 16.75
C ILE A 213 -6.75 -6.27 16.56
N LEU A 214 -7.11 -5.29 17.39
CA LEU A 214 -8.42 -4.63 17.32
C LEU A 214 -8.59 -3.82 16.04
N LEU A 215 -7.54 -3.12 15.58
CA LEU A 215 -7.56 -2.41 14.30
C LEU A 215 -7.74 -3.38 13.13
N MET A 216 -6.97 -4.46 13.12
CA MET A 216 -7.08 -5.50 12.10
C MET A 216 -8.47 -6.15 12.11
N LEU A 217 -9.00 -6.47 13.29
CA LEU A 217 -10.33 -7.06 13.45
C LEU A 217 -11.43 -6.10 12.96
N THR A 218 -11.36 -4.83 13.35
CA THR A 218 -12.27 -3.78 12.89
C THR A 218 -12.32 -3.70 11.37
N CYS A 219 -11.15 -3.59 10.72
CA CYS A 219 -11.08 -3.51 9.27
C CYS A 219 -11.58 -4.80 8.59
N SER A 220 -11.21 -5.97 9.12
CA SER A 220 -11.63 -7.26 8.55
C SER A 220 -13.14 -7.47 8.63
N LEU A 221 -13.76 -7.19 9.77
CA LEU A 221 -15.20 -7.30 9.96
C LEU A 221 -15.96 -6.32 9.06
N PHE A 222 -15.48 -5.08 8.96
CA PHE A 222 -16.10 -4.09 8.08
C PHE A 222 -16.03 -4.53 6.61
N ILE A 223 -14.86 -4.97 6.15
CA ILE A 223 -14.66 -5.45 4.78
C ILE A 223 -15.54 -6.66 4.50
N PHE A 224 -15.61 -7.62 5.44
CA PHE A 224 -16.48 -8.78 5.31
C PHE A 224 -17.96 -8.39 5.16
N ALA A 225 -18.45 -7.51 6.03
CA ALA A 225 -19.82 -7.01 5.95
C ALA A 225 -20.12 -6.31 4.61
N MET A 226 -19.16 -5.49 4.12
CA MET A 226 -19.30 -4.82 2.82
C MET A 226 -19.33 -5.81 1.65
N ASN A 227 -18.56 -6.90 1.72
CA ASN A 227 -18.54 -7.94 0.69
C ASN A 227 -19.83 -8.76 0.63
N GLU A 228 -20.44 -9.04 1.77
CA GLU A 228 -21.68 -9.81 1.83
C GLU A 228 -22.93 -8.95 1.49
N MET A 229 -22.85 -7.65 1.72
CA MET A 229 -23.98 -6.72 1.55
C MET A 229 -24.65 -6.77 0.16
N PRO A 230 -23.92 -6.85 -0.98
CA PRO A 230 -24.56 -6.93 -2.30
C PRO A 230 -25.34 -8.24 -2.52
N HIS A 231 -25.00 -9.30 -1.79
CA HIS A 231 -25.58 -10.63 -1.96
C HIS A 231 -26.82 -10.87 -1.09
N VAL A 232 -26.82 -10.36 0.15
CA VAL A 232 -27.88 -10.65 1.12
C VAL A 232 -28.61 -9.40 1.60
N GLY A 233 -28.10 -8.21 1.31
CA GLY A 233 -28.68 -6.92 1.65
C GLY A 233 -28.32 -6.39 3.04
N TRP A 234 -28.57 -5.10 3.28
CA TRP A 234 -28.22 -4.38 4.53
C TRP A 234 -28.93 -4.91 5.78
N ARG A 235 -30.14 -5.51 5.61
CA ARG A 235 -30.98 -5.98 6.72
C ARG A 235 -30.67 -7.41 7.13
N ASP A 236 -29.83 -8.10 6.39
CA ASP A 236 -29.44 -9.46 6.76
C ASP A 236 -28.73 -9.46 8.11
N PRO A 237 -29.09 -10.39 9.03
CA PRO A 237 -28.45 -10.49 10.35
C PRO A 237 -26.94 -10.70 10.30
N LEU A 238 -26.41 -11.35 9.26
CA LEU A 238 -24.97 -11.56 9.07
C LEU A 238 -24.29 -10.21 8.80
N VAL A 239 -24.82 -9.39 7.88
CA VAL A 239 -24.25 -8.09 7.52
C VAL A 239 -24.41 -7.09 8.68
N SER A 240 -25.62 -6.96 9.23
CA SER A 240 -25.86 -6.03 10.34
C SER A 240 -25.11 -6.44 11.61
N GLY A 241 -25.05 -7.73 11.92
CA GLY A 241 -24.30 -8.27 13.06
C GLY A 241 -22.78 -8.05 12.94
N THR A 242 -22.20 -8.29 11.77
CA THR A 242 -20.79 -8.02 11.54
C THR A 242 -20.44 -6.53 11.53
N LEU A 243 -21.33 -5.65 11.05
CA LEU A 243 -21.14 -4.21 11.16
C LEU A 243 -21.17 -3.73 12.63
N ILE A 244 -22.12 -4.24 13.42
CA ILE A 244 -22.17 -3.95 14.86
C ILE A 244 -20.91 -4.44 15.54
N LEU A 245 -20.46 -5.65 15.24
CA LEU A 245 -19.22 -6.22 15.81
C LEU A 245 -17.97 -5.41 15.39
N SER A 246 -17.91 -4.94 14.14
CA SER A 246 -16.88 -4.02 13.68
C SER A 246 -16.90 -2.69 14.44
N ALA A 247 -18.09 -2.11 14.66
CA ALA A 247 -18.24 -0.88 15.44
C ALA A 247 -17.82 -1.06 16.91
N LEU A 248 -18.16 -2.20 17.51
CA LEU A 248 -17.72 -2.55 18.87
C LEU A 248 -16.20 -2.74 18.94
N ALA A 249 -15.60 -3.43 17.96
CA ALA A 249 -14.15 -3.58 17.86
C ALA A 249 -13.45 -2.22 17.70
N LEU A 250 -14.01 -1.31 16.89
CA LEU A 250 -13.52 0.07 16.73
C LEU A 250 -13.62 0.85 18.05
N ALA A 251 -14.72 0.76 18.76
CA ALA A 251 -14.90 1.43 20.05
C ALA A 251 -13.89 0.90 21.08
N LEU A 252 -13.69 -0.42 21.13
CA LEU A 252 -12.69 -1.05 21.98
C LEU A 252 -11.25 -0.68 21.58
N PHE A 253 -10.97 -0.61 20.27
CA PHE A 253 -9.70 -0.10 19.75
C PHE A 253 -9.41 1.32 20.25
N VAL A 254 -10.38 2.24 20.07
CA VAL A 254 -10.23 3.63 20.55
C VAL A 254 -10.01 3.67 22.07
N PHE A 255 -10.75 2.84 22.81
CA PHE A 255 -10.59 2.77 24.28
C PHE A 255 -9.21 2.27 24.70
N VAL A 256 -8.67 1.25 24.05
CA VAL A 256 -7.33 0.71 24.30
C VAL A 256 -6.26 1.73 23.94
N GLU A 257 -6.36 2.34 22.74
CA GLU A 257 -5.43 3.36 22.27
C GLU A 257 -5.35 4.60 23.19
N LEU A 258 -6.49 5.04 23.75
CA LEU A 258 -6.52 6.16 24.69
C LEU A 258 -5.82 5.84 26.03
N ARG A 259 -5.61 4.55 26.34
CA ARG A 259 -4.95 4.07 27.56
C ARG A 259 -3.56 3.50 27.32
N SER A 260 -3.20 3.26 26.08
CA SER A 260 -1.89 2.72 25.70
C SER A 260 -0.78 3.73 25.98
N ALA A 261 0.29 3.28 26.59
CA ALA A 261 1.50 4.07 26.79
C ALA A 261 2.23 4.38 25.46
N MET A 262 2.01 3.54 24.44
CA MET A 262 2.60 3.67 23.11
C MET A 262 1.58 3.32 22.02
N PRO A 263 0.60 4.20 21.78
CA PRO A 263 -0.49 3.93 20.88
C PRO A 263 -0.01 3.84 19.42
N ILE A 264 -0.71 3.01 18.62
CA ILE A 264 -0.55 2.96 17.16
C ILE A 264 -1.05 4.26 16.55
N LEU A 265 -2.19 4.77 17.05
CA LEU A 265 -2.79 6.04 16.69
C LEU A 265 -2.74 7.02 17.86
N SER A 266 -1.82 7.98 17.84
CA SER A 266 -1.78 9.05 18.84
C SER A 266 -2.89 10.07 18.57
N PHE A 267 -3.98 10.00 19.35
CA PHE A 267 -5.11 10.92 19.21
C PHE A 267 -4.74 12.38 19.55
N SER A 268 -3.65 12.62 20.30
CA SER A 268 -3.16 13.96 20.60
C SER A 268 -2.76 14.70 19.32
N LEU A 269 -2.20 14.01 18.34
CA LEU A 269 -1.77 14.58 17.06
C LEU A 269 -2.94 15.09 16.21
N PHE A 270 -4.14 14.49 16.37
CA PHE A 270 -5.34 14.97 15.68
C PHE A 270 -5.82 16.35 16.14
N ARG A 271 -5.30 16.91 17.22
CA ARG A 271 -5.52 18.31 17.61
C ARG A 271 -4.77 19.29 16.70
N ILE A 272 -3.76 18.82 15.97
CA ILE A 272 -2.99 19.62 15.02
C ILE A 272 -3.75 19.63 13.69
N ARG A 273 -4.37 20.77 13.34
CA ARG A 273 -5.20 20.93 12.12
C ARG A 273 -4.50 20.47 10.84
N LEU A 274 -3.22 20.83 10.67
CA LEU A 274 -2.45 20.43 9.49
C LEU A 274 -2.27 18.91 9.42
N PHE A 275 -1.95 18.28 10.54
CA PHE A 275 -1.81 16.83 10.66
C PHE A 275 -3.13 16.11 10.29
N THR A 276 -4.21 16.49 10.96
CA THR A 276 -5.54 15.90 10.78
C THR A 276 -6.02 16.01 9.34
N ALA A 277 -5.98 17.21 8.77
CA ALA A 277 -6.39 17.41 7.38
C ALA A 277 -5.52 16.63 6.40
N SER A 278 -4.21 16.49 6.67
CA SER A 278 -3.30 15.71 5.84
C SER A 278 -3.58 14.22 5.92
N MET A 279 -3.93 13.69 7.10
CA MET A 279 -4.30 12.28 7.31
C MET A 279 -5.61 11.92 6.61
N PHE A 280 -6.67 12.72 6.77
CA PHE A 280 -7.93 12.47 6.06
C PHE A 280 -7.77 12.58 4.55
N SER A 281 -7.02 13.58 4.08
CA SER A 281 -6.71 13.73 2.65
C SER A 281 -5.98 12.49 2.11
N LEU A 282 -5.01 11.95 2.86
CA LEU A 282 -4.28 10.73 2.52
C LEU A 282 -5.20 9.52 2.48
N PHE A 283 -6.05 9.34 3.50
CA PHE A 283 -7.00 8.23 3.59
C PHE A 283 -7.90 8.18 2.35
N PHE A 284 -8.55 9.29 2.01
CA PHE A 284 -9.47 9.34 0.88
C PHE A 284 -8.76 9.11 -0.46
N ILE A 285 -7.60 9.74 -0.67
CA ILE A 285 -6.89 9.60 -1.94
C ILE A 285 -6.30 8.20 -2.13
N THR A 286 -5.84 7.56 -1.06
CA THR A 286 -5.36 6.16 -1.13
C THR A 286 -6.50 5.18 -1.36
N SER A 287 -7.69 5.43 -0.78
CA SER A 287 -8.88 4.63 -1.03
C SER A 287 -9.25 4.64 -2.52
N THR A 288 -9.31 5.81 -3.12
CA THR A 288 -9.69 5.94 -4.54
C THR A 288 -8.64 5.37 -5.48
N GLN A 289 -7.36 5.59 -5.17
CA GLN A 289 -6.25 5.05 -5.97
C GLN A 289 -6.25 3.51 -5.97
N SER A 290 -6.49 2.90 -4.80
CA SER A 290 -6.55 1.44 -4.68
C SER A 290 -7.79 0.86 -5.34
N ALA A 291 -8.94 1.54 -5.28
CA ALA A 291 -10.16 1.15 -5.97
C ALA A 291 -9.95 1.03 -7.49
N ILE A 292 -9.36 2.07 -8.11
CA ILE A 292 -9.08 2.08 -9.55
C ILE A 292 -8.01 1.03 -9.90
N SER A 293 -6.95 0.94 -9.10
CA SER A 293 -5.88 -0.05 -9.32
C SER A 293 -6.40 -1.48 -9.25
N PHE A 294 -7.42 -1.74 -8.42
CA PHE A 294 -8.05 -3.06 -8.29
C PHE A 294 -8.95 -3.40 -9.49
N LEU A 295 -9.80 -2.47 -9.94
CA LEU A 295 -10.77 -2.73 -11.01
C LEU A 295 -10.18 -2.62 -12.42
N MET A 296 -9.16 -1.79 -12.63
CA MET A 296 -8.58 -1.54 -13.95
C MET A 296 -8.08 -2.81 -14.67
N PRO A 297 -7.38 -3.76 -14.02
CA PRO A 297 -6.96 -5.00 -14.66
C PRO A 297 -8.13 -5.80 -15.26
N PHE A 298 -9.27 -5.85 -14.58
CA PHE A 298 -10.46 -6.56 -15.09
C PHE A 298 -11.04 -5.86 -16.32
N TYR A 299 -11.11 -4.53 -16.32
CA TYR A 299 -11.54 -3.78 -17.50
C TYR A 299 -10.61 -4.04 -18.69
N LEU A 300 -9.29 -4.02 -18.48
CA LEU A 300 -8.30 -4.23 -19.53
C LEU A 300 -8.32 -5.67 -20.08
N GLN A 301 -8.46 -6.66 -19.23
CA GLN A 301 -8.41 -8.07 -19.63
C GLN A 301 -9.78 -8.58 -20.10
N ASP A 302 -10.85 -8.34 -19.35
CA ASP A 302 -12.15 -8.99 -19.60
C ASP A 302 -12.98 -8.23 -20.63
N VAL A 303 -12.85 -6.89 -20.71
CA VAL A 303 -13.55 -6.07 -21.70
C VAL A 303 -12.70 -5.85 -22.97
N LEU A 304 -11.49 -5.30 -22.79
CA LEU A 304 -10.64 -4.93 -23.92
C LEU A 304 -9.77 -6.09 -24.46
N ARG A 305 -9.76 -7.22 -23.77
CA ARG A 305 -9.02 -8.43 -24.16
C ARG A 305 -7.51 -8.22 -24.28
N PHE A 306 -6.94 -7.26 -23.53
CA PHE A 306 -5.49 -7.09 -23.48
C PHE A 306 -4.81 -8.25 -22.76
N SER A 307 -3.63 -8.63 -23.26
CA SER A 307 -2.79 -9.60 -22.55
C SER A 307 -2.25 -9.01 -21.25
N PRO A 308 -1.90 -9.84 -20.24
CA PRO A 308 -1.24 -9.42 -19.01
C PRO A 308 0.00 -8.55 -19.24
N THR A 309 0.81 -8.83 -20.25
CA THR A 309 1.97 -7.99 -20.64
C THR A 309 1.52 -6.59 -21.09
N GLN A 310 0.50 -6.51 -21.95
CA GLN A 310 -0.05 -5.23 -22.41
C GLN A 310 -0.62 -4.42 -21.24
N MET A 311 -1.36 -5.07 -20.33
CA MET A 311 -1.85 -4.44 -19.10
C MET A 311 -0.70 -3.88 -18.25
N GLY A 312 0.37 -4.65 -18.10
CA GLY A 312 1.57 -4.22 -17.37
C GLY A 312 2.14 -2.93 -17.92
N TRP A 313 2.28 -2.83 -19.25
CA TRP A 313 2.77 -1.62 -19.92
C TRP A 313 1.82 -0.43 -19.79
N ILE A 314 0.52 -0.64 -19.78
CA ILE A 314 -0.46 0.43 -19.57
C ILE A 314 -0.40 0.95 -18.14
N ILE A 315 -0.37 0.05 -17.16
CA ILE A 315 -0.38 0.42 -15.74
C ILE A 315 0.92 1.11 -15.32
N ILE A 316 2.07 0.75 -15.93
CA ILE A 316 3.36 1.38 -15.62
C ILE A 316 3.36 2.88 -15.97
N ALA A 317 2.56 3.32 -16.94
CA ALA A 317 2.49 4.73 -17.32
C ALA A 317 2.17 5.66 -16.14
N ASN A 318 1.24 5.27 -15.28
CA ASN A 318 0.93 5.98 -14.03
C ASN A 318 2.16 6.10 -13.11
N SER A 319 2.85 4.98 -12.90
CA SER A 319 3.98 4.92 -11.97
C SER A 319 5.23 5.63 -12.51
N ALA A 320 5.43 5.64 -13.82
CA ALA A 320 6.56 6.33 -14.46
C ALA A 320 6.50 7.85 -14.22
N VAL A 321 5.31 8.45 -14.36
CA VAL A 321 5.12 9.88 -14.05
C VAL A 321 5.40 10.17 -12.58
N ILE A 322 4.99 9.29 -11.67
CA ILE A 322 5.24 9.47 -10.23
C ILE A 322 6.75 9.56 -9.95
N VAL A 323 7.54 8.64 -10.51
CA VAL A 323 8.99 8.61 -10.29
C VAL A 323 9.68 9.86 -10.82
N LEU A 324 9.25 10.38 -11.97
CA LEU A 324 9.85 11.56 -12.59
C LEU A 324 9.44 12.86 -11.87
N VAL A 325 8.20 12.97 -11.43
CA VAL A 325 7.64 14.23 -10.92
C VAL A 325 7.77 14.36 -9.40
N ALA A 326 7.78 13.26 -8.63
CA ALA A 326 7.80 13.32 -7.16
C ALA A 326 9.00 14.10 -6.57
N PRO A 327 10.24 14.00 -7.10
CA PRO A 327 11.36 14.83 -6.60
C PRO A 327 11.14 16.32 -6.82
N ILE A 328 10.58 16.67 -7.99
CA ILE A 328 10.27 18.06 -8.36
C ILE A 328 9.17 18.62 -7.43
N ALA A 329 8.14 17.84 -7.19
CA ALA A 329 7.04 18.21 -6.29
C ALA A 329 7.51 18.38 -4.85
N GLY A 330 8.43 17.52 -4.38
CA GLY A 330 9.07 17.67 -3.07
C GLY A 330 9.83 18.99 -2.94
N TRP A 331 10.71 19.27 -3.89
CA TRP A 331 11.46 20.53 -3.92
C TRP A 331 10.56 21.77 -4.00
N LEU A 332 9.50 21.71 -4.80
CA LEU A 332 8.53 22.78 -4.93
C LEU A 332 7.75 23.01 -3.63
N SER A 333 7.45 21.94 -2.90
CA SER A 333 6.77 22.00 -1.60
C SER A 333 7.57 22.76 -0.54
N ASP A 334 8.89 22.65 -0.55
CA ASP A 334 9.75 23.37 0.39
C ASP A 334 9.69 24.89 0.16
N ARG A 335 9.39 25.33 -1.07
CA ARG A 335 9.30 26.75 -1.43
C ARG A 335 7.89 27.33 -1.34
N MET A 336 6.88 26.60 -1.83
CA MET A 336 5.50 27.10 -1.96
C MET A 336 4.57 26.61 -0.82
N GLY A 337 5.05 25.68 -0.01
CA GLY A 337 4.24 25.02 1.02
C GLY A 337 3.37 23.89 0.46
N SER A 338 2.92 22.99 1.36
CA SER A 338 2.22 21.76 0.99
C SER A 338 0.76 21.98 0.58
N ARG A 339 0.10 23.06 1.08
CA ARG A 339 -1.34 23.27 0.88
C ARG A 339 -1.71 23.37 -0.60
N LEU A 340 -1.05 24.27 -1.34
CA LEU A 340 -1.36 24.53 -2.76
C LEU A 340 -1.09 23.27 -3.61
N LEU A 341 0.06 22.64 -3.42
CA LEU A 341 0.46 21.46 -4.18
C LEU A 341 -0.46 20.28 -3.92
N CYS A 342 -0.81 20.00 -2.66
CA CYS A 342 -1.73 18.92 -2.36
C CYS A 342 -3.14 19.18 -2.91
N THR A 343 -3.61 20.43 -2.92
CA THR A 343 -4.90 20.80 -3.51
C THR A 343 -4.89 20.60 -5.02
N ILE A 344 -3.85 21.10 -5.70
CA ILE A 344 -3.70 20.94 -7.16
C ILE A 344 -3.54 19.45 -7.52
N GLY A 345 -2.68 18.72 -6.79
CA GLY A 345 -2.44 17.29 -7.04
C GLY A 345 -3.73 16.47 -6.92
N SER A 346 -4.49 16.65 -5.84
CA SER A 346 -5.77 15.97 -5.68
C SER A 346 -6.83 16.39 -6.70
N ALA A 347 -6.87 17.67 -7.12
CA ALA A 347 -7.76 18.14 -8.18
C ALA A 347 -7.42 17.50 -9.56
N ILE A 348 -6.13 17.37 -9.88
CA ILE A 348 -5.70 16.67 -11.10
C ILE A 348 -6.14 15.20 -11.07
N ILE A 349 -6.07 14.53 -9.91
CA ILE A 349 -6.56 13.16 -9.76
C ILE A 349 -8.07 13.09 -10.01
N VAL A 350 -8.88 14.02 -9.47
CA VAL A 350 -10.32 14.09 -9.74
C VAL A 350 -10.60 14.14 -11.25
N ILE A 351 -9.86 14.98 -11.98
CA ILE A 351 -10.01 15.10 -13.43
C ILE A 351 -9.64 13.79 -14.14
N GLY A 352 -8.50 13.18 -13.78
CA GLY A 352 -8.08 11.91 -14.35
C GLY A 352 -9.09 10.78 -14.08
N GLN A 353 -9.63 10.72 -12.86
CA GLN A 353 -10.66 9.75 -12.47
C GLN A 353 -11.98 9.97 -13.20
N PHE A 354 -12.36 11.21 -13.47
CA PHE A 354 -13.54 11.54 -14.27
C PHE A 354 -13.42 10.96 -15.68
N PHE A 355 -12.25 11.07 -16.31
CA PHE A 355 -12.00 10.44 -17.61
C PHE A 355 -12.00 8.92 -17.55
N ILE A 356 -11.45 8.30 -16.49
CA ILE A 356 -11.55 6.84 -16.27
C ILE A 356 -13.01 6.41 -16.13
N ALA A 357 -13.83 7.17 -15.41
CA ALA A 357 -15.26 6.89 -15.21
C ALA A 357 -16.12 7.09 -16.48
N SER A 358 -15.51 7.55 -17.58
CA SER A 358 -16.15 7.77 -18.89
C SER A 358 -15.60 6.85 -19.97
N LEU A 359 -14.89 5.79 -19.62
CA LEU A 359 -14.32 4.87 -20.59
C LEU A 359 -15.43 4.06 -21.30
N PRO A 360 -15.39 3.97 -22.66
CA PRO A 360 -16.31 3.16 -23.43
C PRO A 360 -15.83 1.70 -23.54
N ILE A 361 -16.65 0.82 -24.11
CA ILE A 361 -16.34 -0.59 -24.33
C ILE A 361 -15.15 -0.79 -25.28
N ASP A 362 -15.00 0.11 -26.25
CA ASP A 362 -13.98 0.10 -27.31
C ASP A 362 -12.91 1.19 -27.12
N ALA A 363 -12.53 1.46 -25.87
CA ALA A 363 -11.59 2.52 -25.56
C ALA A 363 -10.26 2.32 -26.29
N SER A 364 -9.82 3.35 -27.03
CA SER A 364 -8.47 3.37 -27.57
C SER A 364 -7.44 3.45 -26.44
N ILE A 365 -6.24 2.94 -26.68
CA ILE A 365 -5.16 2.90 -25.70
C ILE A 365 -4.85 4.29 -25.11
N TRP A 366 -4.94 5.34 -25.90
CA TRP A 366 -4.71 6.72 -25.46
C TRP A 366 -5.80 7.25 -24.52
N ARG A 367 -7.06 6.79 -24.69
CA ARG A 367 -8.16 7.12 -23.77
C ARG A 367 -7.96 6.52 -22.40
N ILE A 368 -7.11 5.50 -22.27
CA ILE A 368 -6.76 4.84 -21.02
C ILE A 368 -5.48 5.45 -20.43
N ILE A 369 -4.42 5.57 -21.25
CA ILE A 369 -3.11 6.05 -20.80
C ILE A 369 -3.16 7.51 -20.36
N ALA A 370 -3.83 8.40 -21.09
CA ALA A 370 -3.86 9.82 -20.77
C ALA A 370 -4.46 10.11 -19.36
N PRO A 371 -5.60 9.53 -18.96
CA PRO A 371 -6.09 9.66 -17.58
C PRO A 371 -5.15 9.04 -16.54
N LEU A 372 -4.51 7.90 -16.84
CA LEU A 372 -3.55 7.29 -15.92
C LEU A 372 -2.32 8.18 -15.71
N LEU A 373 -1.84 8.86 -16.75
CA LEU A 373 -0.77 9.86 -16.64
C LEU A 373 -1.19 11.05 -15.77
N LEU A 374 -2.43 11.54 -15.93
CA LEU A 374 -2.98 12.61 -15.09
C LEU A 374 -3.07 12.17 -13.63
N ILE A 375 -3.56 10.97 -13.36
CA ILE A 375 -3.64 10.42 -12.00
C ILE A 375 -2.24 10.28 -11.39
N GLY A 376 -1.26 9.78 -12.16
CA GLY A 376 0.14 9.68 -11.74
C GLY A 376 0.76 11.04 -11.43
N LEU A 377 0.51 12.04 -12.28
CA LEU A 377 0.95 13.42 -12.08
C LEU A 377 0.36 14.02 -10.79
N GLY A 378 -0.95 13.90 -10.64
CA GLY A 378 -1.64 14.38 -9.44
C GLY A 378 -1.15 13.70 -8.17
N TRP A 379 -0.92 12.37 -8.21
CA TRP A 379 -0.37 11.62 -7.08
C TRP A 379 1.05 12.09 -6.71
N ALA A 380 1.92 12.30 -7.69
CA ALA A 380 3.28 12.78 -7.45
C ALA A 380 3.28 14.17 -6.79
N ILE A 381 2.44 15.08 -7.29
CA ILE A 381 2.28 16.44 -6.75
C ILE A 381 1.64 16.43 -5.35
N PHE A 382 0.80 15.42 -5.04
CA PHE A 382 0.15 15.29 -3.74
C PHE A 382 1.03 14.61 -2.68
N ASN A 383 1.56 13.41 -3.00
CA ASN A 383 2.08 12.48 -1.99
C ASN A 383 3.32 13.01 -1.25
N SER A 384 4.32 13.52 -1.99
CA SER A 384 5.56 14.03 -1.38
C SER A 384 5.33 15.25 -0.49
N PRO A 385 4.59 16.31 -0.92
CA PRO A 385 4.22 17.43 -0.05
C PRO A 385 3.34 17.03 1.13
N ASN A 386 2.44 16.07 0.96
CA ASN A 386 1.57 15.58 2.03
C ASN A 386 2.37 14.92 3.15
N GLN A 387 3.31 14.03 2.77
CA GLN A 387 4.18 13.35 3.73
C GLN A 387 5.08 14.34 4.47
N SER A 388 5.63 15.33 3.76
CA SER A 388 6.41 16.43 4.38
C SER A 388 5.56 17.24 5.37
N ALA A 389 4.28 17.52 5.02
CA ALA A 389 3.35 18.22 5.90
C ALA A 389 3.04 17.42 7.17
N ILE A 390 2.77 16.12 7.05
CA ILE A 390 2.50 15.24 8.19
C ILE A 390 3.69 15.22 9.15
N LEU A 391 4.88 14.88 8.65
CA LEU A 391 6.08 14.75 9.48
C LEU A 391 6.59 16.09 10.03
N GLY A 392 6.40 17.18 9.26
CA GLY A 392 6.80 18.52 9.68
C GLY A 392 5.81 19.24 10.58
N SER A 393 4.62 18.68 10.84
CA SER A 393 3.60 19.27 11.70
C SER A 393 3.66 18.81 13.15
N VAL A 394 4.47 17.81 13.46
CA VAL A 394 4.54 17.17 14.78
C VAL A 394 5.86 17.48 15.48
N PRO A 395 5.92 17.39 16.82
CA PRO A 395 7.16 17.47 17.59
C PRO A 395 8.18 16.41 17.16
N ARG A 396 9.47 16.67 17.36
CA ARG A 396 10.56 15.78 16.91
C ARG A 396 10.51 14.38 17.53
N ASP A 397 10.11 14.28 18.77
CA ASP A 397 9.91 13.04 19.52
C ASP A 397 8.72 12.21 19.03
N GLU A 398 7.76 12.83 18.36
CA GLU A 398 6.56 12.17 17.81
C GLU A 398 6.65 11.86 16.30
N VAL A 399 7.74 12.21 15.61
CA VAL A 399 7.92 11.97 14.16
C VAL A 399 7.82 10.48 13.82
N GLY A 400 8.34 9.60 14.68
CA GLY A 400 8.23 8.15 14.52
C GLY A 400 6.76 7.67 14.53
N THR A 401 5.99 8.13 15.53
CA THR A 401 4.55 7.85 15.66
C THR A 401 3.77 8.39 14.47
N ALA A 402 4.03 9.64 14.05
CA ALA A 402 3.40 10.24 12.87
C ALA A 402 3.70 9.48 11.58
N SER A 403 4.91 8.95 11.41
CA SER A 403 5.29 8.11 10.27
C SER A 403 4.57 6.76 10.28
N GLY A 404 4.42 6.14 11.45
CA GLY A 404 3.60 4.94 11.64
C GLY A 404 2.14 5.19 11.27
N MET A 405 1.55 6.27 11.80
CA MET A 405 0.18 6.68 11.50
C MET A 405 -0.02 6.96 10.00
N ASN A 406 0.93 7.63 9.34
CA ASN A 406 0.91 7.86 7.90
C ASN A 406 0.82 6.54 7.12
N THR A 407 1.65 5.57 7.48
CA THR A 407 1.65 4.24 6.82
C THR A 407 0.36 3.48 7.08
N THR A 408 -0.11 3.45 8.33
CA THR A 408 -1.37 2.79 8.71
C THR A 408 -2.57 3.42 8.00
N THR A 409 -2.66 4.75 7.96
CA THR A 409 -3.72 5.49 7.27
C THR A 409 -3.74 5.18 5.77
N ALA A 410 -2.56 5.19 5.12
CA ALA A 410 -2.48 4.86 3.69
C ALA A 410 -2.91 3.42 3.40
N ARG A 411 -2.52 2.46 4.24
CA ARG A 411 -2.89 1.04 4.10
C ARG A 411 -4.37 0.80 4.36
N THR A 412 -4.90 1.37 5.45
CA THR A 412 -6.32 1.25 5.78
C THR A 412 -7.18 1.87 4.68
N GLY A 413 -6.82 3.08 4.20
CA GLY A 413 -7.48 3.70 3.06
C GLY A 413 -7.44 2.81 1.82
N GLY A 414 -6.28 2.22 1.51
CA GLY A 414 -6.13 1.29 0.38
C GLY A 414 -7.04 0.07 0.49
N ALA A 415 -7.04 -0.61 1.63
CA ALA A 415 -7.90 -1.78 1.87
C ALA A 415 -9.40 -1.43 1.77
N MET A 416 -9.81 -0.30 2.36
CA MET A 416 -11.18 0.21 2.26
C MET A 416 -11.56 0.51 0.81
N GLY A 417 -10.64 1.08 0.02
CA GLY A 417 -10.87 1.38 -1.39
C GLY A 417 -11.10 0.12 -2.23
N VAL A 418 -10.29 -0.91 -2.03
CA VAL A 418 -10.47 -2.22 -2.70
C VAL A 418 -11.82 -2.83 -2.34
N ALA A 419 -12.14 -2.92 -1.05
CA ALA A 419 -13.40 -3.49 -0.59
C ALA A 419 -14.62 -2.72 -1.11
N LEU A 420 -14.61 -1.39 -0.98
CA LEU A 420 -15.69 -0.53 -1.45
C LEU A 420 -15.91 -0.65 -2.95
N SER A 421 -14.82 -0.66 -3.74
CA SER A 421 -14.93 -0.78 -5.20
C SER A 421 -15.47 -2.13 -5.63
N ALA A 422 -15.04 -3.22 -5.01
CA ALA A 422 -15.60 -4.55 -5.30
C ALA A 422 -17.08 -4.63 -4.96
N THR A 423 -17.48 -4.07 -3.81
CA THR A 423 -18.87 -4.02 -3.36
C THR A 423 -19.76 -3.20 -4.31
N LEU A 424 -19.34 -1.97 -4.65
CA LEU A 424 -20.09 -1.09 -5.56
C LEU A 424 -20.19 -1.69 -6.96
N PHE A 425 -19.11 -2.28 -7.46
CA PHE A 425 -19.08 -2.94 -8.76
C PHE A 425 -20.03 -4.14 -8.80
N THR A 426 -19.96 -5.02 -7.81
CA THR A 426 -20.85 -6.18 -7.68
C THR A 426 -22.31 -5.77 -7.56
N TYR A 427 -22.58 -4.73 -6.77
CA TYR A 427 -23.93 -4.15 -6.67
C TYR A 427 -24.43 -3.61 -8.00
N GLY A 428 -23.57 -2.91 -8.75
CA GLY A 428 -23.88 -2.40 -10.10
C GLY A 428 -24.24 -3.53 -11.08
N LEU A 429 -23.49 -4.63 -11.08
CA LEU A 429 -23.78 -5.81 -11.90
C LEU A 429 -25.14 -6.43 -11.52
N SER A 430 -25.40 -6.57 -10.22
CA SER A 430 -26.69 -7.09 -9.71
C SER A 430 -27.87 -6.20 -10.07
N ALA A 431 -27.72 -4.87 -9.92
CA ALA A 431 -28.76 -3.90 -10.26
C ALA A 431 -29.05 -3.86 -11.78
N ALA A 432 -28.06 -4.20 -12.61
CA ALA A 432 -28.24 -4.36 -14.07
C ALA A 432 -28.85 -5.69 -14.47
N GLY A 433 -29.26 -6.54 -13.52
CA GLY A 433 -30.00 -7.78 -13.77
C GLY A 433 -29.11 -9.01 -13.97
N MET A 434 -27.79 -8.95 -13.73
CA MET A 434 -26.96 -10.15 -13.73
C MET A 434 -27.32 -11.06 -12.56
N SER A 435 -27.49 -12.34 -12.84
CA SER A 435 -27.73 -13.35 -11.81
C SER A 435 -26.48 -13.53 -10.93
N ARG A 436 -26.67 -14.00 -9.70
CA ARG A 436 -25.55 -14.28 -8.77
C ARG A 436 -24.51 -15.20 -9.39
N ALA A 437 -24.92 -16.24 -10.10
CA ALA A 437 -24.02 -17.18 -10.78
C ALA A 437 -23.15 -16.46 -11.86
N GLN A 438 -23.73 -15.51 -12.60
CA GLN A 438 -23.00 -14.72 -13.58
C GLN A 438 -22.03 -13.74 -12.92
N ILE A 439 -22.42 -13.12 -11.80
CA ILE A 439 -21.55 -12.20 -11.04
C ILE A 439 -20.35 -12.95 -10.46
N GLU A 440 -20.57 -14.16 -9.96
CA GLU A 440 -19.53 -15.02 -9.39
C GLU A 440 -18.63 -15.67 -10.45
N SER A 441 -19.03 -15.64 -11.73
CA SER A 441 -18.25 -16.21 -12.86
C SER A 441 -17.68 -15.06 -13.73
N PRO A 442 -16.38 -14.71 -13.62
CA PRO A 442 -15.78 -13.64 -14.40
C PRO A 442 -15.82 -13.86 -15.92
N GLN A 443 -15.90 -15.11 -16.36
CA GLN A 443 -16.02 -15.45 -17.78
C GLN A 443 -17.27 -14.85 -18.41
N SER A 444 -18.37 -14.72 -17.65
CA SER A 444 -19.62 -14.10 -18.10
C SER A 444 -19.57 -12.59 -18.24
N TRP A 445 -18.56 -11.93 -17.67
CA TRP A 445 -18.44 -10.45 -17.76
C TRP A 445 -18.05 -10.01 -19.18
N GLY A 446 -17.24 -10.82 -19.87
CA GLY A 446 -16.88 -10.57 -21.26
C GLY A 446 -18.02 -10.81 -22.25
N ASP A 447 -19.08 -11.51 -21.84
CA ASP A 447 -20.29 -11.74 -22.63
C ASP A 447 -21.29 -10.58 -22.52
N ALA A 448 -21.13 -9.71 -21.48
CA ALA A 448 -21.96 -8.56 -21.24
C ALA A 448 -21.10 -7.29 -20.98
N PRO A 449 -20.25 -6.86 -21.93
CA PRO A 449 -19.29 -5.78 -21.71
C PRO A 449 -19.97 -4.43 -21.41
N GLU A 450 -21.19 -4.19 -21.88
CA GLU A 450 -21.96 -2.98 -21.59
C GLU A 450 -22.33 -2.88 -20.11
N ILE A 451 -22.78 -3.97 -19.51
CA ILE A 451 -23.13 -4.04 -18.08
C ILE A 451 -21.86 -3.85 -17.24
N PHE A 452 -20.76 -4.52 -17.63
CA PHE A 452 -19.47 -4.35 -16.96
C PHE A 452 -19.03 -2.89 -16.96
N VAL A 453 -18.95 -2.26 -18.13
CA VAL A 453 -18.47 -0.89 -18.30
C VAL A 453 -19.38 0.11 -17.57
N HIS A 454 -20.70 -0.09 -17.62
CA HIS A 454 -21.64 0.74 -16.86
C HIS A 454 -21.37 0.65 -15.36
N SER A 455 -21.24 -0.57 -14.82
CA SER A 455 -20.95 -0.80 -13.39
C SER A 455 -19.57 -0.26 -12.98
N PHE A 456 -18.56 -0.44 -13.84
CA PHE A 456 -17.21 0.10 -13.64
C PHE A 456 -17.24 1.65 -13.60
N ASN A 457 -17.84 2.29 -14.58
CA ASN A 457 -17.93 3.74 -14.66
C ASN A 457 -18.70 4.30 -13.46
N HIS A 458 -19.84 3.70 -13.10
CA HIS A 458 -20.61 4.09 -11.93
C HIS A 458 -19.77 3.98 -10.65
N THR A 459 -19.06 2.86 -10.46
CA THR A 459 -18.19 2.65 -9.30
C THR A 459 -17.11 3.72 -9.22
N VAL A 460 -16.44 4.03 -10.34
CA VAL A 460 -15.39 5.07 -10.37
C VAL A 460 -15.97 6.45 -10.09
N HIS A 461 -17.17 6.77 -10.57
CA HIS A 461 -17.86 8.03 -10.24
C HIS A 461 -18.13 8.16 -8.74
N VAL A 462 -18.67 7.10 -8.11
CA VAL A 462 -18.94 7.11 -6.65
C VAL A 462 -17.63 7.25 -5.87
N VAL A 463 -16.62 6.51 -6.25
CA VAL A 463 -15.30 6.56 -5.59
C VAL A 463 -14.64 7.93 -5.78
N ASN A 464 -14.82 8.60 -6.93
CA ASN A 464 -14.28 9.93 -7.18
C ASN A 464 -14.78 10.99 -6.18
N PHE A 465 -15.98 10.79 -5.59
CA PHE A 465 -16.46 11.63 -4.50
C PHE A 465 -15.48 11.68 -3.31
N PHE A 466 -14.82 10.56 -2.97
CA PHE A 466 -13.81 10.54 -1.92
C PHE A 466 -12.57 11.36 -2.30
N THR A 467 -12.20 11.40 -3.59
CA THR A 467 -11.10 12.27 -4.04
C THR A 467 -11.48 13.74 -3.91
N ILE A 468 -12.74 14.10 -4.15
CA ILE A 468 -13.24 15.46 -3.92
C ILE A 468 -13.14 15.81 -2.42
N LEU A 469 -13.47 14.89 -1.51
CA LEU A 469 -13.24 15.10 -0.08
C LEU A 469 -11.75 15.32 0.23
N SER A 470 -10.84 14.59 -0.42
CA SER A 470 -9.40 14.85 -0.28
C SER A 470 -9.00 16.25 -0.71
N VAL A 471 -9.59 16.78 -1.80
CA VAL A 471 -9.39 18.18 -2.22
C VAL A 471 -9.86 19.13 -1.12
N LEU A 472 -11.06 18.93 -0.58
CA LEU A 472 -11.60 19.78 0.50
C LEU A 472 -10.70 19.79 1.74
N PHE A 473 -10.27 18.61 2.20
CA PHE A 473 -9.32 18.53 3.32
C PHE A 473 -7.98 19.20 3.01
N SER A 474 -7.51 19.11 1.75
CA SER A 474 -6.28 19.78 1.33
C SER A 474 -6.40 21.32 1.36
N VAL A 475 -7.56 21.86 1.00
CA VAL A 475 -7.84 23.32 1.08
C VAL A 475 -7.90 23.81 2.53
N VAL A 476 -8.47 23.01 3.43
CA VAL A 476 -8.71 23.36 4.83
C VAL A 476 -7.44 23.29 5.71
N ARG A 477 -6.32 22.75 5.23
CA ARG A 477 -5.07 22.52 6.00
C ARG A 477 -4.54 23.72 6.77
N GLY A 478 -4.80 24.94 6.31
CA GLY A 478 -4.22 26.17 6.88
C GLY A 478 -2.76 26.40 6.46
N PRO A 479 -2.20 27.57 6.79
CA PRO A 479 -0.79 27.88 6.52
C PRO A 479 0.12 27.05 7.42
N ARG A 480 1.35 26.79 6.94
CA ARG A 480 2.44 26.17 7.72
C ARG A 480 2.72 27.04 8.94
N ARG A 481 2.32 26.61 10.14
CA ARG A 481 2.84 27.25 11.37
C ARG A 481 4.25 26.71 11.57
N GLU A 482 5.26 27.56 11.42
CA GLU A 482 6.59 27.26 11.93
C GLU A 482 6.45 27.02 13.44
N ILE A 483 6.70 25.79 13.88
CA ILE A 483 6.86 25.49 15.30
C ILE A 483 8.17 26.22 15.68
N ARG A 484 8.05 27.42 16.22
CA ARG A 484 9.20 28.14 16.82
C ARG A 484 9.80 27.13 17.82
N GLN A 485 11.03 26.75 17.54
CA GLN A 485 11.86 25.97 18.46
C GLN A 485 11.98 26.81 19.75
N ARG A 486 11.34 26.38 20.82
CA ARG A 486 11.65 26.81 22.18
C ARG A 486 12.60 25.81 22.80
#